data_10f2ff172679491392bf1da01b652abe
#
_entry.id   10f2ff172679491392bf1da01b652abe
#
_cell.length_a   1.000
_cell.length_b   1.000
_cell.length_c   1.000
_cell.angle_alpha   90.00
_cell.angle_beta   90.00
_cell.angle_gamma   90.00
#
_symmetry.space_group_name_H-M   'P 1'
#
loop_
_entity.id
_entity.type
_entity.pdbx_description
1 polymer ?
#
loop_
_entity_poly.entity_id
_entity_poly.type
_entity_poly.pdbx_seq_one_letter_code
_entity_poly.pdbx_strand_id
1 'polypeptide(L)'
;MKSESNPKFDIKKVHEGLIDKQGRRKYFKELDPKLLENPFEIDLSLIKKKQKILFLMPNFHWIDEDVNALWDLVPWNLCQIAAMVEDMSADIKIIDAYKDNLSKEELAKEIEKFKPDIAGITVLMDQYGEAAHITTKLVKDVSKDIITVLGGVYATANPKRAMEDKNLDYVVVGEGEFVFRQLVGFYSGACALPSRGIVLRKNEKGELDHRGHAEFIKNLDVLPKPAYHLIDFPEYAKGFAAAKRKSVDQPGGYPYGRILTSRGCPEKCSFCQVPSLQGSYFRARSPDHVCDEIEWLKKEYGIKSVIFDDDNMYTNKKRAKALFQRMIERDLIMPWTSPATAVFRLDNESIDLMAQSGCSYINIAIEAGSERVTRDIVLKPLDYEHAKKMVDYAKKKGIFVGANFIIGFPTETWDEIRETIKVAETLDVDYAKIFIALPLRNTELFDLAKETDSLLMDPTDAKTMWTVGGVIKSDHWSADDLTILRAYEWDRINFSDPKKLKKTADRMGITIEELNVIRRRTMDYAKKTISKRESSGPDSSVKKAADITLVSSENSSTISQKKH
;
A
#
# COMPACT_ATOMS: atom_id res chain seq x y z
N MET A 1 18.92 4.18 33.68
CA MET A 1 19.50 5.47 33.29
C MET A 1 18.40 6.22 32.56
N LYS A 2 18.04 7.43 33.05
CA LYS A 2 17.01 8.25 32.37
C LYS A 2 17.56 8.66 31.00
N SER A 3 16.81 8.39 29.92
CA SER A 3 17.14 8.85 28.60
C SER A 3 17.20 10.38 28.59
N GLU A 4 18.37 10.94 28.33
CA GLU A 4 18.47 12.38 28.07
C GLU A 4 17.72 12.67 26.74
N SER A 5 16.53 13.24 26.88
CA SER A 5 15.78 13.82 25.79
C SER A 5 16.61 14.97 25.20
N ASN A 6 16.83 14.96 23.89
CA ASN A 6 17.45 16.07 23.17
C ASN A 6 16.68 17.38 23.53
N PRO A 7 17.29 18.36 24.22
CA PRO A 7 16.58 19.53 24.75
C PRO A 7 16.08 20.49 23.66
N LYS A 8 16.38 20.24 22.37
CA LYS A 8 16.00 21.11 21.25
C LYS A 8 14.67 20.74 20.60
N PHE A 9 14.06 19.59 20.96
CA PHE A 9 12.89 19.10 20.25
C PHE A 9 11.81 18.56 21.21
N ASP A 10 10.62 19.17 21.18
CA ASP A 10 9.46 18.74 21.94
C ASP A 10 8.40 18.15 20.99
N ILE A 11 8.40 16.82 20.87
CA ILE A 11 7.48 16.08 19.99
C ILE A 11 6.00 16.36 20.32
N LYS A 12 5.69 16.68 21.58
CA LYS A 12 4.31 17.02 21.98
C LYS A 12 3.86 18.33 21.35
N LYS A 13 4.76 19.35 21.29
CA LYS A 13 4.46 20.62 20.61
C LYS A 13 4.24 20.45 19.12
N VAL A 14 4.98 19.54 18.46
CA VAL A 14 4.76 19.24 17.06
C VAL A 14 3.38 18.64 16.86
N HIS A 15 3.00 17.65 17.67
CA HIS A 15 1.66 17.06 17.59
C HIS A 15 0.55 18.05 17.93
N GLU A 16 0.76 18.96 18.88
CA GLU A 16 -0.17 20.05 19.17
C GLU A 16 -0.34 20.99 17.97
N GLY A 17 0.74 21.30 17.25
CA GLY A 17 0.72 22.09 16.00
C GLY A 17 -0.03 21.42 14.85
N LEU A 18 -0.20 20.10 14.89
CA LEU A 18 -0.96 19.34 13.89
C LEU A 18 -2.47 19.22 14.22
N ILE A 19 -2.91 19.78 15.34
CA ILE A 19 -4.31 19.78 15.76
C ILE A 19 -4.92 21.16 15.45
N ASP A 20 -6.06 21.20 14.76
CA ASP A 20 -6.76 22.44 14.48
C ASP A 20 -7.49 22.99 15.73
N LYS A 21 -8.03 24.22 15.62
CA LYS A 21 -8.77 24.89 16.70
C LYS A 21 -10.01 24.12 17.21
N GLN A 22 -10.48 23.13 16.43
CA GLN A 22 -11.58 22.23 16.79
C GLN A 22 -11.08 20.88 17.36
N GLY A 23 -9.78 20.72 17.63
CA GLY A 23 -9.20 19.48 18.14
C GLY A 23 -9.05 18.36 17.10
N ARG A 24 -9.15 18.68 15.80
CA ARG A 24 -9.00 17.69 14.70
C ARG A 24 -7.55 17.68 14.23
N ARG A 25 -7.03 16.49 13.97
CA ARG A 25 -5.70 16.35 13.41
C ARG A 25 -5.70 16.75 11.93
N LYS A 26 -4.62 17.38 11.47
CA LYS A 26 -4.46 17.98 10.13
C LYS A 26 -4.91 17.05 8.99
N TYR A 27 -4.61 15.75 9.08
CA TYR A 27 -4.91 14.77 8.03
C TYR A 27 -6.18 13.93 8.29
N PHE A 28 -6.81 14.10 9.47
CA PHE A 28 -8.06 13.43 9.80
C PHE A 28 -9.24 14.35 9.47
N LYS A 29 -9.74 14.26 8.25
CA LYS A 29 -10.93 14.99 7.82
C LYS A 29 -12.15 14.27 8.36
N GLU A 30 -12.95 14.96 9.18
CA GLU A 30 -14.29 14.50 9.47
C GLU A 30 -15.11 14.52 8.18
N LEU A 31 -15.82 13.42 7.94
CA LEU A 31 -16.80 13.38 6.85
C LEU A 31 -18.00 14.25 7.23
N ASP A 32 -18.38 15.17 6.38
CA ASP A 32 -19.68 15.79 6.45
C ASP A 32 -20.73 14.75 6.00
N PRO A 33 -21.61 14.24 6.90
CA PRO A 33 -22.58 13.21 6.56
C PRO A 33 -23.52 13.62 5.41
N LYS A 34 -23.75 14.91 5.23
CA LYS A 34 -24.61 15.44 4.15
C LYS A 34 -24.01 15.26 2.75
N LEU A 35 -22.68 15.14 2.64
CA LEU A 35 -21.97 15.00 1.37
C LEU A 35 -21.97 13.56 0.83
N LEU A 36 -22.43 12.58 1.62
CA LEU A 36 -22.28 11.16 1.34
C LEU A 36 -23.58 10.43 0.99
N GLU A 37 -24.72 11.11 1.00
CA GLU A 37 -26.02 10.44 1.04
C GLU A 37 -26.51 9.91 -0.30
N ASN A 38 -26.13 10.51 -1.43
CA ASN A 38 -26.56 10.01 -2.74
C ASN A 38 -25.41 10.05 -3.75
N PRO A 39 -25.11 8.91 -4.43
CA PRO A 39 -24.28 8.94 -5.60
C PRO A 39 -24.89 9.86 -6.66
N PHE A 40 -24.04 10.61 -7.38
CA PHE A 40 -24.48 11.46 -8.47
C PHE A 40 -25.03 10.58 -9.61
N GLU A 41 -26.35 10.68 -9.84
CA GLU A 41 -27.03 10.00 -10.95
C GLU A 41 -26.94 10.84 -12.23
N ILE A 42 -26.60 10.20 -13.34
CA ILE A 42 -26.58 10.81 -14.67
C ILE A 42 -27.81 10.29 -15.43
N ASP A 43 -28.62 11.20 -15.94
CA ASP A 43 -29.68 10.85 -16.88
C ASP A 43 -29.05 10.45 -18.23
N LEU A 44 -29.02 9.15 -18.49
CA LEU A 44 -28.42 8.58 -19.68
C LEU A 44 -29.13 9.00 -20.97
N SER A 45 -30.40 9.43 -20.89
CA SER A 45 -31.16 9.92 -22.06
C SER A 45 -30.61 11.25 -22.60
N LEU A 46 -29.85 11.99 -21.78
CA LEU A 46 -29.20 13.24 -22.17
C LEU A 46 -27.85 13.08 -22.88
N ILE A 47 -27.34 11.84 -23.00
CA ILE A 47 -26.08 11.57 -23.68
C ILE A 47 -26.21 11.88 -25.16
N LYS A 48 -25.44 12.88 -25.62
CA LYS A 48 -25.36 13.29 -27.02
C LYS A 48 -24.33 12.51 -27.82
N LYS A 49 -23.21 12.15 -27.17
CA LYS A 49 -22.11 11.36 -27.78
C LYS A 49 -21.51 10.45 -26.71
N LYS A 50 -21.51 9.15 -26.97
CA LYS A 50 -20.77 8.20 -26.14
C LYS A 50 -19.27 8.32 -26.41
N GLN A 51 -18.45 8.32 -25.36
CA GLN A 51 -17.00 8.47 -25.41
C GLN A 51 -16.30 7.12 -25.54
N LYS A 52 -15.17 7.06 -26.26
CA LYS A 52 -14.22 5.94 -26.21
C LYS A 52 -13.22 6.21 -25.09
N ILE A 53 -13.10 5.28 -24.16
CA ILE A 53 -12.31 5.46 -22.95
C ILE A 53 -11.15 4.46 -22.92
N LEU A 54 -9.94 4.96 -22.70
CA LEU A 54 -8.74 4.18 -22.49
C LEU A 54 -8.28 4.34 -21.06
N PHE A 55 -8.15 3.25 -20.31
CA PHE A 55 -7.51 3.23 -19.00
C PHE A 55 -6.09 2.70 -19.10
N LEU A 56 -5.15 3.37 -18.44
CA LEU A 56 -3.73 3.11 -18.53
C LEU A 56 -3.08 2.93 -17.16
N MET A 57 -2.39 1.81 -16.97
CA MET A 57 -1.34 1.67 -15.96
C MET A 57 0.00 1.92 -16.65
N PRO A 58 0.80 2.93 -16.21
CA PRO A 58 2.11 3.21 -16.77
C PRO A 58 3.10 2.05 -16.62
N ASN A 59 4.07 1.96 -17.51
CA ASN A 59 5.19 1.04 -17.30
C ASN A 59 6.25 1.68 -16.41
N PHE A 60 6.41 1.16 -15.21
CA PHE A 60 7.36 1.67 -14.21
C PHE A 60 8.82 1.37 -14.56
N HIS A 61 9.10 0.37 -15.41
CA HIS A 61 10.46 0.08 -15.91
C HIS A 61 11.06 1.23 -16.74
N TRP A 62 10.23 2.18 -17.21
CA TRP A 62 10.75 3.36 -17.91
C TRP A 62 11.50 4.34 -17.01
N ILE A 63 11.32 4.25 -15.71
CA ILE A 63 11.94 5.13 -14.71
C ILE A 63 12.90 4.39 -13.79
N ASP A 64 12.73 3.07 -13.63
CA ASP A 64 13.58 2.22 -12.81
C ASP A 64 13.57 0.80 -13.38
N GLU A 65 14.70 0.38 -13.96
CA GLU A 65 14.85 -0.96 -14.55
C GLU A 65 14.79 -2.07 -13.50
N ASP A 66 15.18 -1.75 -12.26
CA ASP A 66 15.16 -2.67 -11.12
C ASP A 66 13.83 -2.63 -10.34
N VAL A 67 12.79 -2.00 -10.88
CA VAL A 67 11.46 -2.01 -10.27
C VAL A 67 11.02 -3.45 -10.04
N ASN A 68 11.23 -3.88 -8.84
CA ASN A 68 10.69 -5.13 -8.32
C ASN A 68 9.32 -4.85 -7.68
N ALA A 69 8.46 -4.13 -8.37
CA ALA A 69 7.17 -3.77 -7.85
C ALA A 69 6.29 -5.01 -7.70
N LEU A 70 5.51 -5.03 -6.63
CA LEU A 70 4.50 -6.03 -6.30
C LEU A 70 3.25 -5.92 -7.19
N TRP A 71 3.39 -5.44 -8.45
CA TRP A 71 2.29 -4.94 -9.26
C TRP A 71 1.74 -5.93 -10.27
N ASP A 72 2.19 -7.19 -10.26
CA ASP A 72 1.51 -8.28 -10.97
C ASP A 72 0.13 -8.56 -10.32
N LEU A 73 -0.50 -7.52 -9.82
CA LEU A 73 -1.79 -7.57 -9.17
C LEU A 73 -2.87 -7.16 -10.16
N VAL A 74 -4.02 -7.81 -10.05
CA VAL A 74 -5.22 -7.40 -10.80
C VAL A 74 -5.41 -5.88 -10.67
N PRO A 75 -5.53 -5.12 -11.77
CA PRO A 75 -5.73 -3.68 -11.74
C PRO A 75 -7.17 -3.35 -11.32
N TRP A 76 -7.53 -3.76 -10.11
CA TRP A 76 -8.88 -3.67 -9.55
C TRP A 76 -9.46 -2.26 -9.66
N ASN A 77 -8.66 -1.25 -9.35
CA ASN A 77 -9.08 0.15 -9.40
C ASN A 77 -9.50 0.60 -10.81
N LEU A 78 -8.75 0.21 -11.85
CA LEU A 78 -9.11 0.53 -13.24
C LEU A 78 -10.37 -0.22 -13.65
N CYS A 79 -10.50 -1.51 -13.28
CA CYS A 79 -11.69 -2.30 -13.56
C CYS A 79 -12.91 -1.74 -12.83
N GLN A 80 -12.75 -1.23 -11.60
CA GLN A 80 -13.83 -0.60 -10.84
C GLN A 80 -14.30 0.70 -11.49
N ILE A 81 -13.37 1.57 -11.91
CA ILE A 81 -13.72 2.83 -12.60
C ILE A 81 -14.34 2.53 -13.98
N ALA A 82 -13.83 1.52 -14.71
CA ALA A 82 -14.39 1.10 -15.98
C ALA A 82 -15.85 0.66 -15.84
N ALA A 83 -16.15 -0.18 -14.84
CA ALA A 83 -17.51 -0.61 -14.56
C ALA A 83 -18.50 0.55 -14.27
N MET A 84 -18.00 1.65 -13.73
CA MET A 84 -18.81 2.86 -13.46
C MET A 84 -19.27 3.59 -14.73
N VAL A 85 -18.64 3.33 -15.88
CA VAL A 85 -18.86 4.11 -17.11
C VAL A 85 -19.26 3.24 -18.31
N GLU A 86 -19.43 1.92 -18.15
CA GLU A 86 -19.81 1.02 -19.24
C GLU A 86 -21.12 1.38 -19.93
N ASP A 87 -22.13 1.75 -19.14
CA ASP A 87 -23.48 2.09 -19.64
C ASP A 87 -23.50 3.36 -20.51
N MET A 88 -22.47 4.21 -20.38
CA MET A 88 -22.41 5.51 -21.05
C MET A 88 -21.23 5.65 -22.05
N SER A 89 -20.43 4.62 -22.22
CA SER A 89 -19.26 4.62 -23.11
C SER A 89 -19.57 3.96 -24.46
N ALA A 90 -18.84 4.38 -25.51
CA ALA A 90 -18.92 3.75 -26.84
C ALA A 90 -18.06 2.47 -26.89
N ASP A 91 -16.91 2.53 -26.23
CA ASP A 91 -15.95 1.44 -26.12
C ASP A 91 -15.01 1.73 -24.95
N ILE A 92 -14.51 0.69 -24.27
CA ILE A 92 -13.57 0.80 -23.17
C ILE A 92 -12.43 -0.19 -23.37
N LYS A 93 -11.19 0.30 -23.19
CA LYS A 93 -9.99 -0.54 -23.20
C LYS A 93 -9.17 -0.27 -21.95
N ILE A 94 -8.62 -1.32 -21.34
CA ILE A 94 -7.63 -1.23 -20.25
C ILE A 94 -6.30 -1.74 -20.79
N ILE A 95 -5.22 -0.97 -20.62
CA ILE A 95 -3.85 -1.36 -20.95
C ILE A 95 -3.01 -1.25 -19.69
N ASP A 96 -2.45 -2.34 -19.24
CA ASP A 96 -1.43 -2.39 -18.20
C ASP A 96 -0.04 -2.48 -18.85
N ALA A 97 0.55 -1.32 -19.12
CA ALA A 97 1.84 -1.27 -19.80
C ALA A 97 2.99 -1.83 -18.95
N TYR A 98 2.83 -1.88 -17.62
CA TYR A 98 3.82 -2.48 -16.72
C TYR A 98 3.79 -4.02 -16.81
N LYS A 99 2.60 -4.64 -16.72
CA LYS A 99 2.43 -6.09 -16.80
C LYS A 99 2.94 -6.64 -18.14
N ASP A 100 2.56 -5.97 -19.23
CA ASP A 100 2.92 -6.39 -20.58
C ASP A 100 4.32 -5.89 -20.99
N ASN A 101 4.99 -5.13 -20.10
CA ASN A 101 6.30 -4.50 -20.32
C ASN A 101 6.42 -3.77 -21.66
N LEU A 102 5.37 -3.01 -22.00
CA LEU A 102 5.32 -2.29 -23.28
C LEU A 102 6.38 -1.20 -23.34
N SER A 103 7.07 -1.11 -24.47
CA SER A 103 7.87 0.07 -24.81
C SER A 103 6.97 1.29 -25.03
N LYS A 104 7.56 2.49 -25.03
CA LYS A 104 6.84 3.74 -25.32
C LYS A 104 6.23 3.74 -26.71
N GLU A 105 6.94 3.19 -27.69
CA GLU A 105 6.53 3.06 -29.07
C GLU A 105 5.37 2.09 -29.25
N GLU A 106 5.38 0.96 -28.54
CA GLU A 106 4.28 -0.01 -28.55
C GLU A 106 3.02 0.57 -27.92
N LEU A 107 3.15 1.24 -26.76
CA LEU A 107 2.02 1.91 -26.12
C LEU A 107 1.43 3.00 -27.03
N ALA A 108 2.27 3.82 -27.68
CA ALA A 108 1.80 4.86 -28.61
C ALA A 108 0.99 4.26 -29.78
N LYS A 109 1.44 3.14 -30.37
CA LYS A 109 0.71 2.40 -31.42
C LYS A 109 -0.64 1.89 -30.93
N GLU A 110 -0.71 1.37 -29.70
CA GLU A 110 -1.98 0.90 -29.12
C GLU A 110 -2.97 2.05 -28.88
N ILE A 111 -2.49 3.23 -28.47
CA ILE A 111 -3.29 4.44 -28.32
C ILE A 111 -3.80 4.92 -29.68
N GLU A 112 -2.92 5.01 -30.67
CA GLU A 112 -3.26 5.42 -32.03
C GLU A 112 -4.29 4.49 -32.69
N LYS A 113 -4.16 3.19 -32.49
CA LYS A 113 -5.09 2.16 -32.99
C LYS A 113 -6.46 2.28 -32.33
N PHE A 114 -6.52 2.49 -31.01
CA PHE A 114 -7.77 2.56 -30.27
C PHE A 114 -8.50 3.88 -30.47
N LYS A 115 -7.78 4.99 -30.62
CA LYS A 115 -8.31 6.37 -30.82
C LYS A 115 -9.29 6.76 -29.70
N PRO A 116 -8.84 6.84 -28.46
CA PRO A 116 -9.72 7.22 -27.34
C PRO A 116 -10.11 8.69 -27.42
N ASP A 117 -11.31 9.04 -26.91
CA ASP A 117 -11.69 10.41 -26.60
C ASP A 117 -11.12 10.83 -25.25
N ILE A 118 -11.07 9.90 -24.27
CA ILE A 118 -10.60 10.13 -22.89
C ILE A 118 -9.60 9.05 -22.50
N ALA A 119 -8.45 9.45 -21.95
CA ALA A 119 -7.44 8.57 -21.36
C ALA A 119 -7.37 8.78 -19.85
N GLY A 120 -7.79 7.77 -19.07
CA GLY A 120 -7.66 7.71 -17.62
C GLY A 120 -6.39 6.98 -17.21
N ILE A 121 -5.49 7.66 -16.49
CA ILE A 121 -4.18 7.15 -16.08
C ILE A 121 -4.18 7.00 -14.57
N THR A 122 -3.57 5.94 -14.04
CA THR A 122 -3.49 5.71 -12.59
C THR A 122 -2.09 5.36 -12.15
N VAL A 123 -1.70 5.87 -10.97
CA VAL A 123 -0.48 5.48 -10.27
C VAL A 123 -0.80 5.23 -8.80
N LEU A 124 -0.37 4.06 -8.31
CA LEU A 124 -0.71 3.57 -6.98
C LEU A 124 0.30 3.97 -5.88
N MET A 125 1.38 4.64 -6.24
CA MET A 125 2.40 5.12 -5.30
C MET A 125 3.01 6.44 -5.76
N ASP A 126 3.38 7.28 -4.78
CA ASP A 126 3.97 8.60 -5.02
C ASP A 126 5.25 8.54 -5.86
N GLN A 127 6.09 7.53 -5.64
CA GLN A 127 7.40 7.38 -6.28
C GLN A 127 7.33 7.12 -7.78
N TYR A 128 6.18 6.71 -8.29
CA TYR A 128 6.00 6.40 -9.73
C TYR A 128 5.28 7.51 -10.51
N GLY A 129 5.15 8.70 -9.91
CA GLY A 129 4.51 9.85 -10.57
C GLY A 129 5.15 10.20 -11.92
N GLU A 130 6.48 10.06 -12.07
CA GLU A 130 7.19 10.33 -13.33
C GLU A 130 6.71 9.43 -14.48
N ALA A 131 6.40 8.15 -14.19
CA ALA A 131 5.86 7.25 -15.21
C ALA A 131 4.47 7.69 -15.72
N ALA A 132 3.65 8.30 -14.85
CA ALA A 132 2.39 8.91 -15.28
C ALA A 132 2.63 10.08 -16.23
N HIS A 133 3.59 10.96 -15.93
CA HIS A 133 3.93 12.11 -16.79
C HIS A 133 4.49 11.68 -18.15
N ILE A 134 5.31 10.63 -18.19
CA ILE A 134 5.74 10.03 -19.45
C ILE A 134 4.53 9.53 -20.25
N THR A 135 3.59 8.84 -19.58
CA THR A 135 2.39 8.30 -20.22
C THR A 135 1.47 9.39 -20.74
N THR A 136 1.21 10.45 -19.96
CA THR A 136 0.37 11.58 -20.41
C THR A 136 0.97 12.28 -21.63
N LYS A 137 2.30 12.45 -21.63
CA LYS A 137 3.00 12.98 -22.79
C LYS A 137 2.81 12.11 -24.03
N LEU A 138 2.97 10.78 -23.92
CA LEU A 138 2.75 9.85 -25.03
C LEU A 138 1.33 9.95 -25.57
N VAL A 139 0.32 10.03 -24.71
CA VAL A 139 -1.08 10.22 -25.13
C VAL A 139 -1.25 11.51 -25.93
N LYS A 140 -0.70 12.63 -25.45
CA LYS A 140 -0.79 13.93 -26.14
C LYS A 140 0.09 14.04 -27.39
N ASP A 141 1.15 13.24 -27.48
CA ASP A 141 1.97 13.15 -28.70
C ASP A 141 1.21 12.41 -29.81
N VAL A 142 0.38 11.41 -29.48
CA VAL A 142 -0.50 10.73 -30.44
C VAL A 142 -1.62 11.68 -30.92
N SER A 143 -2.31 12.34 -29.99
CA SER A 143 -3.31 13.37 -30.34
C SER A 143 -3.52 14.34 -29.20
N LYS A 144 -3.48 15.64 -29.51
CA LYS A 144 -3.77 16.73 -28.56
C LYS A 144 -5.24 16.76 -28.12
N ASP A 145 -6.14 16.18 -28.90
CA ASP A 145 -7.59 16.17 -28.65
C ASP A 145 -8.00 15.16 -27.59
N ILE A 146 -7.15 14.17 -27.30
CA ILE A 146 -7.44 13.17 -26.26
C ILE A 146 -7.42 13.85 -24.88
N ILE A 147 -8.53 13.77 -24.15
CA ILE A 147 -8.61 14.29 -22.78
C ILE A 147 -7.83 13.37 -21.83
N THR A 148 -6.86 13.92 -21.10
CA THR A 148 -6.00 13.19 -20.18
C THR A 148 -6.43 13.43 -18.72
N VAL A 149 -6.67 12.36 -18.00
CA VAL A 149 -7.14 12.37 -16.61
C VAL A 149 -6.20 11.50 -15.77
N LEU A 150 -5.57 12.08 -14.75
CA LEU A 150 -4.72 11.34 -13.81
C LEU A 150 -5.44 11.15 -12.48
N GLY A 151 -5.50 9.91 -12.01
CA GLY A 151 -6.05 9.52 -10.71
C GLY A 151 -5.07 8.66 -9.90
N GLY A 152 -5.57 8.11 -8.78
CA GLY A 152 -4.82 7.24 -7.88
C GLY A 152 -4.07 7.97 -6.77
N VAL A 153 -3.16 7.26 -6.10
CA VAL A 153 -2.49 7.74 -4.89
C VAL A 153 -1.64 8.97 -5.15
N TYR A 154 -0.77 8.93 -6.15
CA TYR A 154 0.08 10.07 -6.51
C TYR A 154 -0.74 11.33 -6.82
N ALA A 155 -1.77 11.20 -7.64
CA ALA A 155 -2.66 12.30 -8.01
C ALA A 155 -3.36 12.92 -6.79
N THR A 156 -3.82 12.07 -5.87
CA THR A 156 -4.52 12.50 -4.65
C THR A 156 -3.57 13.15 -3.64
N ALA A 157 -2.37 12.59 -3.47
CA ALA A 157 -1.38 13.11 -2.53
C ALA A 157 -0.67 14.38 -3.03
N ASN A 158 -0.48 14.51 -4.35
CA ASN A 158 0.32 15.58 -4.97
C ASN A 158 -0.41 16.29 -6.12
N PRO A 159 -1.68 16.76 -5.96
CA PRO A 159 -2.48 17.22 -7.10
C PRO A 159 -1.91 18.47 -7.80
N LYS A 160 -1.27 19.37 -7.07
CA LYS A 160 -0.64 20.56 -7.65
C LYS A 160 0.60 20.18 -8.46
N ARG A 161 1.47 19.31 -7.92
CA ARG A 161 2.66 18.79 -8.61
C ARG A 161 2.26 18.03 -9.87
N ALA A 162 1.23 17.20 -9.79
CA ALA A 162 0.71 16.49 -10.96
C ALA A 162 0.28 17.46 -12.06
N MET A 163 -0.37 18.57 -11.71
CA MET A 163 -0.82 19.60 -12.67
C MET A 163 0.29 20.52 -13.20
N GLU A 164 1.55 20.38 -12.75
CA GLU A 164 2.71 21.02 -13.42
C GLU A 164 2.92 20.44 -14.83
N ASP A 165 2.51 19.19 -15.06
CA ASP A 165 2.49 18.57 -16.39
C ASP A 165 1.41 19.21 -17.28
N LYS A 166 1.85 19.93 -18.30
CA LYS A 166 0.97 20.60 -19.28
C LYS A 166 0.18 19.64 -20.17
N ASN A 167 0.56 18.37 -20.19
CA ASN A 167 -0.15 17.32 -20.93
C ASN A 167 -1.35 16.75 -20.16
N LEU A 168 -1.56 17.14 -18.89
CA LEU A 168 -2.72 16.77 -18.10
C LEU A 168 -3.83 17.81 -18.23
N ASP A 169 -5.05 17.36 -18.55
CA ASP A 169 -6.25 18.18 -18.53
C ASP A 169 -6.88 18.20 -17.14
N TYR A 170 -6.93 17.02 -16.47
CA TYR A 170 -7.56 16.87 -15.16
C TYR A 170 -6.73 15.98 -14.22
N VAL A 171 -6.77 16.31 -12.94
CA VAL A 171 -6.35 15.45 -11.84
C VAL A 171 -7.55 15.13 -10.97
N VAL A 172 -7.81 13.86 -10.73
CA VAL A 172 -8.85 13.40 -9.79
C VAL A 172 -8.24 13.23 -8.41
N VAL A 173 -8.84 13.86 -7.40
CA VAL A 173 -8.38 13.89 -6.01
C VAL A 173 -9.34 13.12 -5.12
N GLY A 174 -8.95 11.97 -4.64
CA GLY A 174 -9.76 11.07 -3.81
C GLY A 174 -10.39 9.92 -4.57
N GLU A 175 -11.59 9.48 -4.16
CA GLU A 175 -12.32 8.39 -4.80
C GLU A 175 -12.81 8.80 -6.19
N GLY A 176 -12.36 8.07 -7.21
CA GLY A 176 -12.54 8.46 -8.60
C GLY A 176 -13.85 8.00 -9.24
N GLU A 177 -14.57 7.06 -8.64
CA GLU A 177 -15.70 6.36 -9.27
C GLU A 177 -16.77 7.33 -9.79
N PHE A 178 -17.35 8.15 -8.93
CA PHE A 178 -18.39 9.11 -9.32
C PHE A 178 -17.82 10.34 -10.01
N VAL A 179 -16.62 10.77 -9.64
CA VAL A 179 -15.96 11.93 -10.26
C VAL A 179 -15.63 11.63 -11.73
N PHE A 180 -15.07 10.45 -12.02
CA PHE A 180 -14.77 10.06 -13.40
C PHE A 180 -16.04 9.81 -14.22
N ARG A 181 -17.06 9.15 -13.62
CA ARG A 181 -18.38 9.01 -14.26
C ARG A 181 -18.99 10.36 -14.63
N GLN A 182 -18.94 11.34 -13.74
CA GLN A 182 -19.43 12.69 -14.00
C GLN A 182 -18.61 13.40 -15.08
N LEU A 183 -17.27 13.19 -15.11
CA LEU A 183 -16.41 13.75 -16.14
C LEU A 183 -16.74 13.19 -17.53
N VAL A 184 -16.96 11.88 -17.64
CA VAL A 184 -17.43 11.24 -18.89
C VAL A 184 -18.81 11.79 -19.29
N GLY A 185 -19.73 11.95 -18.33
CA GLY A 185 -21.05 12.54 -18.57
C GLY A 185 -20.99 13.98 -19.09
N PHE A 186 -20.06 14.78 -18.58
CA PHE A 186 -19.80 16.15 -19.06
C PHE A 186 -19.37 16.14 -20.53
N TYR A 187 -18.39 15.33 -20.91
CA TYR A 187 -17.94 15.23 -22.29
C TYR A 187 -18.97 14.57 -23.21
N SER A 188 -19.88 13.78 -22.64
CA SER A 188 -21.03 13.20 -23.36
C SER A 188 -22.22 14.17 -23.50
N GLY A 189 -22.14 15.35 -22.87
CA GLY A 189 -23.18 16.41 -22.90
C GLY A 189 -24.38 16.13 -21.99
N ALA A 190 -24.26 15.20 -21.02
CA ALA A 190 -25.34 14.78 -20.14
C ALA A 190 -25.39 15.52 -18.79
N CYS A 191 -24.29 16.12 -18.34
CA CYS A 191 -24.22 16.82 -17.06
C CYS A 191 -23.15 17.91 -17.02
N ALA A 192 -23.11 18.68 -15.92
CA ALA A 192 -22.05 19.67 -15.66
C ALA A 192 -20.73 19.00 -15.22
N LEU A 193 -19.63 19.73 -15.40
CA LEU A 193 -18.31 19.34 -14.91
C LEU A 193 -18.34 19.11 -13.38
N PRO A 194 -17.61 18.12 -12.84
CA PRO A 194 -17.56 17.87 -11.40
C PRO A 194 -17.27 19.14 -10.60
N SER A 195 -18.08 19.40 -9.58
CA SER A 195 -17.90 20.53 -8.68
C SER A 195 -16.88 20.26 -7.56
N ARG A 196 -16.51 18.99 -7.35
CA ARG A 196 -15.53 18.53 -6.36
C ARG A 196 -14.67 17.40 -6.91
N GLY A 197 -13.55 17.15 -6.26
CA GLY A 197 -12.69 16.00 -6.56
C GLY A 197 -11.84 16.15 -7.81
N ILE A 198 -11.74 17.33 -8.39
CA ILE A 198 -10.89 17.58 -9.55
C ILE A 198 -10.01 18.81 -9.39
N VAL A 199 -8.87 18.78 -10.07
CA VAL A 199 -8.03 19.95 -10.34
C VAL A 199 -7.88 20.10 -11.85
N LEU A 200 -8.03 21.33 -12.35
CA LEU A 200 -7.93 21.66 -13.76
C LEU A 200 -7.29 23.06 -13.93
N ARG A 201 -6.90 23.41 -15.17
CA ARG A 201 -6.43 24.77 -15.50
C ARG A 201 -7.61 25.67 -15.81
N LYS A 202 -7.64 26.86 -15.20
CA LYS A 202 -8.67 27.90 -15.47
C LYS A 202 -8.40 28.67 -16.76
N ASN A 203 -7.13 28.83 -17.10
CA ASN A 203 -6.71 29.69 -18.20
C ASN A 203 -5.34 29.25 -18.75
N GLU A 204 -4.96 29.83 -19.88
CA GLU A 204 -3.67 29.58 -20.54
C GLU A 204 -2.44 30.01 -19.71
N LYS A 205 -2.62 30.85 -18.69
CA LYS A 205 -1.56 31.24 -17.76
C LYS A 205 -1.23 30.15 -16.75
N GLY A 206 -1.98 29.05 -16.74
CA GLY A 206 -1.76 27.89 -15.87
C GLY A 206 -2.31 28.06 -14.46
N GLU A 207 -3.19 29.04 -14.22
CA GLU A 207 -3.90 29.15 -12.94
C GLU A 207 -4.76 27.91 -12.73
N LEU A 208 -4.67 27.28 -11.52
CA LEU A 208 -5.37 26.06 -11.19
C LEU A 208 -6.72 26.35 -10.51
N ASP A 209 -7.76 25.61 -10.94
CA ASP A 209 -9.01 25.46 -10.21
C ASP A 209 -8.96 24.15 -9.41
N HIS A 210 -8.70 24.27 -8.11
CA HIS A 210 -8.64 23.14 -7.20
C HIS A 210 -9.97 23.01 -6.45
N ARG A 211 -10.82 22.07 -6.90
CA ARG A 211 -12.17 21.86 -6.36
C ARG A 211 -12.22 20.92 -5.15
N GLY A 212 -11.11 20.82 -4.41
CA GLY A 212 -11.01 20.03 -3.19
C GLY A 212 -10.95 18.52 -3.46
N HIS A 213 -11.18 17.75 -2.41
CA HIS A 213 -11.23 16.29 -2.44
C HIS A 213 -12.60 15.81 -2.90
N ALA A 214 -12.66 14.66 -3.61
CA ALA A 214 -13.90 13.97 -3.92
C ALA A 214 -14.68 13.65 -2.64
N GLU A 215 -15.99 13.56 -2.76
CA GLU A 215 -16.82 13.03 -1.68
C GLU A 215 -16.53 11.55 -1.48
N PHE A 216 -16.49 11.12 -0.24
CA PHE A 216 -16.30 9.70 0.07
C PHE A 216 -17.63 8.95 -0.10
N ILE A 217 -17.59 7.82 -0.78
CA ILE A 217 -18.79 6.99 -1.02
C ILE A 217 -19.23 6.36 0.30
N LYS A 218 -20.36 6.76 0.82
CA LYS A 218 -20.89 6.29 2.12
C LYS A 218 -21.31 4.83 2.06
N ASN A 219 -22.13 4.48 1.09
CA ASN A 219 -22.60 3.12 0.87
C ASN A 219 -21.80 2.47 -0.26
N LEU A 220 -20.88 1.57 0.09
CA LEU A 220 -20.04 0.90 -0.89
C LEU A 220 -20.78 -0.21 -1.67
N ASP A 221 -21.97 -0.62 -1.22
CA ASP A 221 -22.80 -1.62 -1.94
C ASP A 221 -23.41 -1.05 -3.24
N VAL A 222 -23.35 0.27 -3.46
CA VAL A 222 -23.78 0.88 -4.72
C VAL A 222 -22.75 0.69 -5.86
N LEU A 223 -21.54 0.28 -5.54
CA LEU A 223 -20.49 0.06 -6.54
C LEU A 223 -20.79 -1.22 -7.33
N PRO A 224 -20.72 -1.17 -8.67
CA PRO A 224 -20.85 -2.37 -9.50
C PRO A 224 -19.69 -3.33 -9.29
N LYS A 225 -19.85 -4.57 -9.71
CA LYS A 225 -18.73 -5.52 -9.81
C LYS A 225 -17.69 -4.97 -10.78
N PRO A 226 -16.38 -5.12 -10.48
CA PRO A 226 -15.33 -4.64 -11.36
C PRO A 226 -15.41 -5.26 -12.77
N ALA A 227 -15.13 -4.48 -13.80
CA ALA A 227 -15.20 -4.89 -15.20
C ALA A 227 -14.02 -5.81 -15.59
N TYR A 228 -13.88 -6.96 -14.94
CA TYR A 228 -12.80 -7.92 -15.18
C TYR A 228 -12.82 -8.56 -16.57
N HIS A 229 -13.95 -8.50 -17.28
CA HIS A 229 -14.05 -8.94 -18.66
C HIS A 229 -13.27 -8.04 -19.65
N LEU A 230 -12.81 -6.86 -19.22
CA LEU A 230 -11.97 -5.96 -20.01
C LEU A 230 -10.47 -6.28 -19.93
N ILE A 231 -10.10 -7.26 -19.13
CA ILE A 231 -8.70 -7.71 -18.95
C ILE A 231 -8.61 -9.23 -19.06
N ASP A 232 -7.41 -9.76 -19.26
CA ASP A 232 -7.16 -11.20 -19.09
C ASP A 232 -7.09 -11.55 -17.59
N PHE A 233 -8.27 -11.56 -16.93
CA PHE A 233 -8.37 -11.85 -15.50
C PHE A 233 -7.74 -13.21 -15.13
N PRO A 234 -7.93 -14.31 -15.89
CA PRO A 234 -7.27 -15.58 -15.59
C PRO A 234 -5.75 -15.49 -15.50
N GLU A 235 -5.12 -14.66 -16.35
CA GLU A 235 -3.67 -14.47 -16.32
C GLU A 235 -3.23 -13.67 -15.08
N TYR A 236 -3.93 -12.57 -14.77
CA TYR A 236 -3.69 -11.83 -13.53
C TYR A 236 -3.92 -12.68 -12.28
N ALA A 237 -4.96 -13.48 -12.28
CA ALA A 237 -5.31 -14.33 -11.14
C ALA A 237 -4.30 -15.46 -10.88
N LYS A 238 -3.33 -15.67 -11.77
CA LYS A 238 -2.15 -16.53 -11.60
C LYS A 238 -0.90 -15.73 -11.19
N GLY A 239 -0.97 -14.40 -11.15
CA GLY A 239 0.17 -13.49 -11.07
C GLY A 239 1.25 -13.88 -10.06
N PHE A 240 0.90 -14.19 -8.81
CA PHE A 240 1.87 -14.66 -7.82
C PHE A 240 2.49 -16.03 -8.15
N ALA A 241 1.77 -16.92 -8.86
CA ALA A 241 2.32 -18.21 -9.29
C ALA A 241 3.28 -18.07 -10.46
N ALA A 242 2.98 -17.16 -11.38
CA ALA A 242 3.82 -16.83 -12.54
C ALA A 242 4.93 -15.83 -12.19
N ALA A 243 4.73 -14.99 -11.17
CA ALA A 243 5.65 -13.95 -10.79
C ALA A 243 7.04 -14.50 -10.42
N LYS A 244 8.08 -13.83 -10.89
CA LYS A 244 9.47 -14.06 -10.45
C LYS A 244 9.66 -13.78 -8.94
N ARG A 245 8.65 -13.21 -8.30
CA ARG A 245 8.67 -12.76 -6.91
C ARG A 245 7.63 -13.52 -6.09
N LYS A 246 8.09 -14.49 -5.33
CA LYS A 246 7.28 -15.21 -4.35
C LYS A 246 7.23 -14.45 -3.04
N SER A 247 6.07 -14.44 -2.39
CA SER A 247 5.87 -13.76 -1.09
C SER A 247 5.06 -14.63 -0.15
N VAL A 248 5.23 -14.42 1.15
CA VAL A 248 4.37 -15.03 2.18
C VAL A 248 2.92 -14.52 2.13
N ASP A 249 2.70 -13.34 1.52
CA ASP A 249 1.36 -12.73 1.36
C ASP A 249 0.53 -13.38 0.26
N GLN A 250 1.13 -14.29 -0.52
CA GLN A 250 0.41 -14.92 -1.63
C GLN A 250 -0.88 -15.62 -1.15
N PRO A 251 -1.90 -15.68 -2.03
CA PRO A 251 -3.12 -16.42 -1.73
C PRO A 251 -2.84 -17.91 -1.55
N GLY A 252 -3.73 -18.60 -0.85
CA GLY A 252 -3.62 -20.04 -0.60
C GLY A 252 -3.98 -20.95 -1.76
N GLY A 253 -4.29 -20.40 -2.95
CA GLY A 253 -4.66 -21.15 -4.16
C GLY A 253 -4.80 -20.24 -5.38
N TYR A 254 -4.82 -20.83 -6.58
CA TYR A 254 -4.93 -20.13 -7.86
C TYR A 254 -6.00 -20.75 -8.75
N PRO A 255 -6.74 -19.97 -9.57
CA PRO A 255 -6.76 -18.51 -9.61
C PRO A 255 -7.23 -17.88 -8.29
N TYR A 256 -6.89 -16.62 -8.02
CA TYR A 256 -7.34 -15.92 -6.83
C TYR A 256 -8.17 -14.67 -7.17
N GLY A 257 -9.10 -14.33 -6.27
CA GLY A 257 -9.82 -13.05 -6.28
C GLY A 257 -9.16 -12.03 -5.36
N ARG A 258 -9.21 -10.77 -5.73
CA ARG A 258 -8.80 -9.63 -4.91
C ARG A 258 -10.03 -8.79 -4.61
N ILE A 259 -10.36 -8.64 -3.34
CA ILE A 259 -11.61 -8.01 -2.92
C ILE A 259 -11.33 -6.94 -1.86
N LEU A 260 -11.84 -5.74 -2.10
CA LEU A 260 -11.86 -4.65 -1.14
C LEU A 260 -13.22 -4.64 -0.45
N THR A 261 -13.26 -4.95 0.84
CA THR A 261 -14.51 -5.07 1.58
C THR A 261 -14.86 -3.81 2.38
N SER A 262 -13.86 -2.94 2.60
CA SER A 262 -14.02 -1.69 3.34
C SER A 262 -13.00 -0.65 2.88
N ARG A 263 -13.25 0.61 3.19
CA ARG A 263 -12.38 1.76 2.91
C ARG A 263 -12.28 2.68 4.10
N GLY A 264 -11.10 3.28 4.27
CA GLY A 264 -10.83 4.24 5.33
C GLY A 264 -10.52 3.59 6.67
N CYS A 265 -9.74 4.27 7.49
CA CYS A 265 -9.28 3.78 8.78
C CYS A 265 -9.26 4.92 9.80
N PRO A 266 -9.91 4.78 10.98
CA PRO A 266 -9.95 5.81 12.01
C PRO A 266 -8.68 5.84 12.89
N GLU A 267 -7.76 4.89 12.68
CA GLU A 267 -6.52 4.85 13.46
C GLU A 267 -5.62 6.05 13.11
N LYS A 268 -4.87 6.51 14.10
CA LYS A 268 -4.10 7.77 14.02
C LYS A 268 -2.62 7.53 13.73
N CYS A 269 -2.27 6.45 13.05
CA CYS A 269 -0.87 6.13 12.75
C CYS A 269 -0.23 7.26 11.96
N SER A 270 0.82 7.87 12.51
CA SER A 270 1.46 9.09 11.98
C SER A 270 2.06 8.94 10.59
N PHE A 271 2.46 7.72 10.23
CA PHE A 271 3.08 7.39 8.93
C PHE A 271 2.08 7.04 7.83
N CYS A 272 0.80 6.85 8.18
CA CYS A 272 -0.18 6.26 7.28
C CYS A 272 -0.89 7.31 6.43
N GLN A 273 -0.91 7.12 5.10
CA GLN A 273 -1.61 7.98 4.15
C GLN A 273 -3.12 7.69 4.06
N VAL A 274 -3.62 6.57 4.56
CA VAL A 274 -5.04 6.20 4.43
C VAL A 274 -6.01 7.31 4.83
N PRO A 275 -5.82 8.02 5.96
CA PRO A 275 -6.71 9.12 6.34
C PRO A 275 -6.78 10.25 5.30
N SER A 276 -5.69 10.55 4.62
CA SER A 276 -5.64 11.61 3.61
C SER A 276 -6.14 11.17 2.22
N LEU A 277 -6.11 9.87 1.94
CA LEU A 277 -6.51 9.30 0.64
C LEU A 277 -7.96 8.81 0.66
N GLN A 278 -8.33 7.98 1.65
CA GLN A 278 -9.60 7.28 1.75
C GLN A 278 -10.48 7.77 2.92
N GLY A 279 -9.97 8.74 3.71
CA GLY A 279 -10.63 9.27 4.89
C GLY A 279 -10.38 8.48 6.17
N SER A 280 -10.68 9.13 7.29
CA SER A 280 -10.58 8.54 8.64
C SER A 280 -11.88 7.85 9.08
N TYR A 281 -12.89 7.81 8.24
CA TYR A 281 -14.17 7.18 8.52
C TYR A 281 -14.25 5.81 7.86
N PHE A 282 -14.46 4.77 8.67
CA PHE A 282 -14.59 3.41 8.17
C PHE A 282 -15.95 3.22 7.47
N ARG A 283 -15.90 2.81 6.22
CA ARG A 283 -17.05 2.47 5.38
C ARG A 283 -16.87 1.06 4.87
N ALA A 284 -17.91 0.26 4.89
CA ALA A 284 -17.83 -1.14 4.52
C ALA A 284 -18.99 -1.56 3.65
N ARG A 285 -18.72 -2.51 2.78
CA ARG A 285 -19.73 -3.27 2.05
C ARG A 285 -20.44 -4.22 3.02
N SER A 286 -21.69 -4.52 2.76
CA SER A 286 -22.42 -5.53 3.52
C SER A 286 -21.78 -6.93 3.35
N PRO A 287 -21.88 -7.82 4.34
CA PRO A 287 -21.42 -9.19 4.21
C PRO A 287 -22.00 -9.91 2.98
N ASP A 288 -23.28 -9.72 2.70
CA ASP A 288 -23.94 -10.31 1.54
C ASP A 288 -23.35 -9.82 0.22
N HIS A 289 -23.14 -8.51 0.08
CA HIS A 289 -22.56 -7.93 -1.14
C HIS A 289 -21.14 -8.44 -1.40
N VAL A 290 -20.33 -8.67 -0.35
CA VAL A 290 -19.00 -9.28 -0.48
C VAL A 290 -19.11 -10.75 -0.88
N CYS A 291 -20.01 -11.52 -0.24
CA CYS A 291 -20.24 -12.92 -0.59
C CYS A 291 -20.76 -13.08 -2.03
N ASP A 292 -21.64 -12.19 -2.50
CA ASP A 292 -22.10 -12.17 -3.89
C ASP A 292 -20.96 -11.98 -4.90
N GLU A 293 -19.95 -11.18 -4.55
CA GLU A 293 -18.76 -11.03 -5.40
C GLU A 293 -17.87 -12.29 -5.36
N ILE A 294 -17.69 -12.90 -4.19
CA ILE A 294 -16.94 -14.16 -4.08
C ILE A 294 -17.61 -15.26 -4.91
N GLU A 295 -18.94 -15.42 -4.81
CA GLU A 295 -19.69 -16.40 -5.62
C GLU A 295 -19.57 -16.13 -7.11
N TRP A 296 -19.69 -14.86 -7.51
CA TRP A 296 -19.52 -14.47 -8.90
C TRP A 296 -18.13 -14.80 -9.41
N LEU A 297 -17.08 -14.42 -8.67
CA LEU A 297 -15.69 -14.74 -9.05
C LEU A 297 -15.44 -16.25 -9.09
N LYS A 298 -16.01 -17.02 -8.15
CA LYS A 298 -15.93 -18.47 -8.14
C LYS A 298 -16.61 -19.09 -9.39
N LYS A 299 -17.78 -18.58 -9.75
CA LYS A 299 -18.55 -19.07 -10.90
C LYS A 299 -17.94 -18.70 -12.23
N GLU A 300 -17.61 -17.42 -12.43
CA GLU A 300 -17.16 -16.90 -13.74
C GLU A 300 -15.68 -17.18 -14.01
N TYR A 301 -14.82 -17.12 -12.96
CA TYR A 301 -13.37 -17.18 -13.12
C TYR A 301 -12.73 -18.35 -12.38
N GLY A 302 -13.52 -19.16 -11.68
CA GLY A 302 -13.04 -20.36 -11.00
C GLY A 302 -12.04 -20.11 -9.88
N ILE A 303 -12.15 -18.98 -9.17
CA ILE A 303 -11.21 -18.64 -8.11
C ILE A 303 -11.18 -19.72 -7.01
N LYS A 304 -10.00 -19.96 -6.45
CA LYS A 304 -9.74 -20.94 -5.41
C LYS A 304 -9.30 -20.32 -4.08
N SER A 305 -9.08 -19.01 -4.07
CA SER A 305 -8.71 -18.24 -2.88
C SER A 305 -9.03 -16.76 -3.04
N VAL A 306 -8.96 -16.02 -1.93
CA VAL A 306 -9.25 -14.57 -1.89
C VAL A 306 -8.15 -13.82 -1.13
N ILE A 307 -7.80 -12.64 -1.61
CA ILE A 307 -7.05 -11.63 -0.85
C ILE A 307 -8.04 -10.52 -0.47
N PHE A 308 -8.25 -10.31 0.82
CA PHE A 308 -8.99 -9.15 1.33
C PHE A 308 -8.04 -7.98 1.52
N ASP A 309 -8.17 -6.98 0.65
CA ASP A 309 -7.20 -5.89 0.47
C ASP A 309 -7.59 -4.60 1.22
N ASP A 310 -8.24 -4.78 2.35
CA ASP A 310 -8.72 -3.70 3.20
C ASP A 310 -7.58 -3.00 3.93
N ASP A 311 -7.71 -1.69 4.18
CA ASP A 311 -6.81 -0.95 5.06
C ASP A 311 -6.82 -1.49 6.50
N ASN A 312 -8.00 -1.84 7.01
CA ASN A 312 -8.22 -2.48 8.30
C ASN A 312 -9.67 -2.99 8.43
N MET A 313 -9.96 -4.19 7.95
CA MET A 313 -11.31 -4.76 7.99
C MET A 313 -11.84 -4.96 9.43
N TYR A 314 -10.97 -5.06 10.42
CA TYR A 314 -11.31 -5.25 11.83
C TYR A 314 -11.67 -3.95 12.56
N THR A 315 -11.64 -2.80 11.91
CA THR A 315 -12.13 -1.53 12.49
C THR A 315 -13.55 -1.69 13.02
N ASN A 316 -14.42 -2.39 12.29
CA ASN A 316 -15.73 -2.83 12.79
C ASN A 316 -15.70 -4.35 13.00
N LYS A 317 -15.30 -4.76 14.21
CA LYS A 317 -15.21 -6.17 14.59
C LYS A 317 -16.52 -6.95 14.38
N LYS A 318 -17.68 -6.35 14.72
CA LYS A 318 -19.00 -6.98 14.54
C LYS A 318 -19.24 -7.29 13.06
N ARG A 319 -18.94 -6.34 12.16
CA ARG A 319 -19.10 -6.53 10.72
C ARG A 319 -18.10 -7.58 10.17
N ALA A 320 -16.85 -7.57 10.63
CA ALA A 320 -15.87 -8.57 10.19
C ALA A 320 -16.30 -9.98 10.58
N LYS A 321 -16.75 -10.19 11.83
CA LYS A 321 -17.32 -11.48 12.27
C LYS A 321 -18.53 -11.89 11.44
N ALA A 322 -19.45 -10.95 11.16
CA ALA A 322 -20.61 -11.23 10.31
C ALA A 322 -20.23 -11.65 8.89
N LEU A 323 -19.17 -11.07 8.31
CA LEU A 323 -18.67 -11.49 7.00
C LEU A 323 -18.17 -12.95 7.04
N PHE A 324 -17.33 -13.31 8.00
CA PHE A 324 -16.83 -14.69 8.11
C PHE A 324 -17.94 -15.69 8.38
N GLN A 325 -18.88 -15.34 9.26
CA GLN A 325 -20.07 -16.14 9.49
C GLN A 325 -20.87 -16.34 8.21
N ARG A 326 -21.07 -15.26 7.41
CA ARG A 326 -21.81 -15.33 6.16
C ARG A 326 -21.10 -16.17 5.09
N MET A 327 -19.76 -16.11 5.03
CA MET A 327 -18.95 -17.01 4.18
C MET A 327 -19.16 -18.48 4.55
N ILE A 328 -19.21 -18.80 5.85
CA ILE A 328 -19.43 -20.17 6.33
C ILE A 328 -20.87 -20.63 5.97
N GLU A 329 -21.88 -19.80 6.24
CA GLU A 329 -23.30 -20.11 5.96
C GLU A 329 -23.57 -20.35 4.46
N ARG A 330 -22.84 -19.65 3.57
CA ARG A 330 -23.00 -19.76 2.11
C ARG A 330 -22.05 -20.75 1.46
N ASP A 331 -21.33 -21.56 2.24
CA ASP A 331 -20.33 -22.54 1.75
C ASP A 331 -19.26 -21.91 0.82
N LEU A 332 -18.82 -20.71 1.22
CA LEU A 332 -17.74 -19.98 0.55
C LEU A 332 -16.39 -20.17 1.24
N ILE A 333 -16.21 -21.32 1.89
CA ILE A 333 -14.98 -21.65 2.60
C ILE A 333 -13.90 -21.93 1.58
N MET A 334 -12.88 -21.06 1.55
CA MET A 334 -11.68 -21.20 0.72
C MET A 334 -10.50 -20.47 1.37
N PRO A 335 -9.25 -20.80 1.03
CA PRO A 335 -8.11 -20.04 1.54
C PRO A 335 -8.27 -18.54 1.28
N TRP A 336 -8.11 -17.73 2.32
CA TRP A 336 -8.05 -16.29 2.18
C TRP A 336 -6.94 -15.68 3.02
N THR A 337 -6.51 -14.47 2.65
CA THR A 337 -5.44 -13.73 3.30
C THR A 337 -5.85 -12.29 3.56
N SER A 338 -5.29 -11.69 4.63
CA SER A 338 -5.43 -10.26 4.93
C SER A 338 -4.05 -9.66 5.18
N PRO A 339 -3.55 -8.79 4.28
CA PRO A 339 -2.23 -8.18 4.40
C PRO A 339 -2.16 -7.06 5.45
N ALA A 340 -3.31 -6.60 5.98
CA ALA A 340 -3.37 -5.55 7.00
C ALA A 340 -4.37 -5.91 8.09
N THR A 341 -3.84 -6.24 9.29
CA THR A 341 -4.64 -6.66 10.43
C THR A 341 -4.21 -5.92 11.70
N ALA A 342 -5.12 -5.13 12.27
CA ALA A 342 -4.91 -4.49 13.56
C ALA A 342 -5.06 -5.50 14.70
N VAL A 343 -3.94 -6.03 15.20
CA VAL A 343 -3.93 -7.09 16.21
C VAL A 343 -4.66 -6.73 17.50
N PHE A 344 -4.62 -5.47 17.91
CA PHE A 344 -5.30 -4.97 19.12
C PHE A 344 -6.85 -4.99 19.00
N ARG A 345 -7.37 -5.26 17.81
CA ARG A 345 -8.81 -5.44 17.58
C ARG A 345 -9.25 -6.90 17.56
N LEU A 346 -8.31 -7.84 17.54
CA LEU A 346 -8.62 -9.27 17.53
C LEU A 346 -9.06 -9.77 18.91
N ASP A 347 -9.85 -10.83 18.90
CA ASP A 347 -10.19 -11.68 20.03
C ASP A 347 -10.27 -13.15 19.57
N ASN A 348 -10.37 -14.08 20.51
CA ASN A 348 -10.41 -15.51 20.20
C ASN A 348 -11.54 -15.88 19.26
N GLU A 349 -12.75 -15.32 19.46
CA GLU A 349 -13.90 -15.57 18.58
C GLU A 349 -13.66 -15.09 17.14
N SER A 350 -13.03 -13.92 16.96
CA SER A 350 -12.63 -13.44 15.64
C SER A 350 -11.68 -14.43 14.96
N ILE A 351 -10.67 -14.92 15.68
CA ILE A 351 -9.70 -15.89 15.16
C ILE A 351 -10.35 -17.24 14.86
N ASP A 352 -11.30 -17.67 15.67
CA ASP A 352 -12.07 -18.90 15.42
C ASP A 352 -12.87 -18.81 14.11
N LEU A 353 -13.60 -17.70 13.91
CA LEU A 353 -14.36 -17.46 12.68
C LEU A 353 -13.44 -17.30 11.46
N MET A 354 -12.29 -16.65 11.63
CA MET A 354 -11.27 -16.57 10.58
C MET A 354 -10.82 -17.98 10.14
N ALA A 355 -10.44 -18.83 11.09
CA ALA A 355 -10.00 -20.18 10.79
C ALA A 355 -11.11 -21.01 10.12
N GLN A 356 -12.35 -20.94 10.63
CA GLN A 356 -13.50 -21.65 10.08
C GLN A 356 -13.87 -21.19 8.67
N SER A 357 -13.70 -19.89 8.33
CA SER A 357 -13.95 -19.34 7.00
C SER A 357 -12.81 -19.57 6.01
N GLY A 358 -11.69 -20.17 6.44
CA GLY A 358 -10.57 -20.54 5.58
C GLY A 358 -9.37 -19.57 5.61
N CYS A 359 -9.24 -18.73 6.65
CA CYS A 359 -8.06 -17.86 6.78
C CYS A 359 -6.77 -18.65 6.80
N SER A 360 -5.90 -18.41 5.83
CA SER A 360 -4.59 -19.06 5.72
C SER A 360 -3.43 -18.18 6.16
N TYR A 361 -3.61 -16.86 6.13
CA TYR A 361 -2.58 -15.89 6.48
C TYR A 361 -3.17 -14.56 6.94
N ILE A 362 -2.59 -14.02 8.00
CA ILE A 362 -2.76 -12.62 8.40
C ILE A 362 -1.41 -11.96 8.55
N ASN A 363 -1.36 -10.67 8.25
CA ASN A 363 -0.19 -9.83 8.55
C ASN A 363 -0.59 -8.78 9.57
N ILE A 364 -0.05 -8.90 10.79
CA ILE A 364 -0.36 -7.96 11.87
C ILE A 364 0.59 -6.77 11.85
N ALA A 365 0.07 -5.63 12.23
CA ALA A 365 0.81 -4.37 12.24
C ALA A 365 1.27 -4.06 13.68
N ILE A 366 2.53 -4.32 14.00
CA ILE A 366 3.18 -4.04 15.29
C ILE A 366 3.85 -2.67 15.25
N GLU A 367 4.59 -2.39 14.20
CA GLU A 367 5.36 -1.21 13.84
C GLU A 367 6.61 -1.03 14.69
N ALA A 368 6.51 -0.67 15.98
CA ALA A 368 7.67 -0.44 16.84
C ALA A 368 7.59 -1.22 18.15
N GLY A 369 8.73 -1.49 18.77
CA GLY A 369 8.86 -2.20 20.04
C GLY A 369 9.04 -1.28 21.25
N SER A 370 9.46 -0.03 21.03
CA SER A 370 9.61 0.96 22.09
C SER A 370 8.27 1.60 22.44
N GLU A 371 7.96 1.68 23.75
CA GLU A 371 6.75 2.33 24.24
C GLU A 371 6.69 3.80 23.83
N ARG A 372 7.82 4.54 23.92
CA ARG A 372 7.88 5.94 23.49
C ARG A 372 7.62 6.08 22.00
N VAL A 373 8.30 5.28 21.17
CA VAL A 373 8.13 5.35 19.71
C VAL A 373 6.69 5.02 19.33
N THR A 374 6.10 3.99 19.93
CA THR A 374 4.73 3.57 19.67
C THR A 374 3.71 4.62 20.09
N ARG A 375 3.88 5.20 21.29
CA ARG A 375 2.95 6.19 21.84
C ARG A 375 3.13 7.57 21.24
N ASP A 376 4.38 8.05 21.11
CA ASP A 376 4.68 9.47 20.83
C ASP A 376 5.00 9.72 19.35
N ILE A 377 5.47 8.71 18.59
CA ILE A 377 5.82 8.87 17.18
C ILE A 377 4.81 8.15 16.28
N VAL A 378 4.59 6.86 16.49
CA VAL A 378 3.71 6.03 15.65
C VAL A 378 2.24 6.33 15.92
N LEU A 379 1.88 6.69 17.16
CA LEU A 379 0.54 7.03 17.63
C LEU A 379 -0.46 5.87 17.50
N LYS A 380 0.00 4.68 17.86
CA LYS A 380 -0.79 3.45 17.76
C LYS A 380 -0.97 2.82 19.15
N PRO A 381 -2.21 2.52 19.57
CA PRO A 381 -2.42 1.77 20.80
C PRO A 381 -1.99 0.32 20.59
N LEU A 382 -0.92 -0.10 21.22
CA LEU A 382 -0.44 -1.48 21.13
C LEU A 382 -0.15 -2.05 22.52
N ASP A 383 -0.76 -3.19 22.80
CA ASP A 383 -0.48 -4.03 23.97
C ASP A 383 0.24 -5.29 23.47
N TYR A 384 1.53 -5.41 23.80
CA TYR A 384 2.37 -6.52 23.36
C TYR A 384 1.94 -7.87 23.95
N GLU A 385 1.44 -7.90 25.18
CA GLU A 385 0.93 -9.10 25.83
C GLU A 385 -0.33 -9.60 25.12
N HIS A 386 -1.23 -8.66 24.77
CA HIS A 386 -2.39 -8.98 23.96
C HIS A 386 -1.98 -9.47 22.56
N ALA A 387 -1.06 -8.78 21.91
CA ALA A 387 -0.56 -9.18 20.59
C ALA A 387 0.03 -10.59 20.62
N LYS A 388 0.86 -10.92 21.63
CA LYS A 388 1.43 -12.26 21.81
C LYS A 388 0.36 -13.32 21.97
N LYS A 389 -0.66 -13.08 22.81
CA LYS A 389 -1.79 -14.01 23.01
C LYS A 389 -2.54 -14.26 21.70
N MET A 390 -2.79 -13.23 20.89
CA MET A 390 -3.49 -13.36 19.62
C MET A 390 -2.65 -14.10 18.58
N VAL A 391 -1.34 -13.84 18.52
CA VAL A 391 -0.40 -14.56 17.64
C VAL A 391 -0.39 -16.04 17.99
N ASP A 392 -0.19 -16.40 19.26
CA ASP A 392 -0.15 -17.79 19.70
C ASP A 392 -1.47 -18.51 19.39
N TYR A 393 -2.60 -17.83 19.61
CA TYR A 393 -3.91 -18.40 19.35
C TYR A 393 -4.17 -18.60 17.86
N ALA A 394 -3.81 -17.64 17.01
CA ALA A 394 -3.93 -17.74 15.56
C ALA A 394 -3.06 -18.88 14.99
N LYS A 395 -1.81 -19.00 15.44
CA LYS A 395 -0.90 -20.11 15.09
C LYS A 395 -1.49 -21.47 15.52
N LYS A 396 -2.06 -21.55 16.73
CA LYS A 396 -2.75 -22.77 17.22
C LYS A 396 -3.94 -23.17 16.34
N LYS A 397 -4.61 -22.20 15.71
CA LYS A 397 -5.70 -22.44 14.76
C LYS A 397 -5.23 -22.73 13.33
N GLY A 398 -3.92 -22.80 13.09
CA GLY A 398 -3.33 -23.13 11.80
C GLY A 398 -3.16 -21.92 10.87
N ILE A 399 -3.42 -20.70 11.35
CA ILE A 399 -3.22 -19.47 10.58
C ILE A 399 -1.73 -19.11 10.59
N PHE A 400 -1.14 -18.88 9.41
CA PHE A 400 0.22 -18.36 9.30
C PHE A 400 0.21 -16.86 9.65
N VAL A 401 1.03 -16.44 10.60
CA VAL A 401 1.05 -15.06 11.08
C VAL A 401 2.33 -14.36 10.66
N GLY A 402 2.19 -13.35 9.80
CA GLY A 402 3.24 -12.35 9.55
C GLY A 402 3.08 -11.14 10.46
N ALA A 403 4.16 -10.37 10.64
CA ALA A 403 4.11 -9.09 11.33
C ALA A 403 4.98 -8.04 10.65
N ASN A 404 4.49 -6.79 10.63
CA ASN A 404 5.23 -5.63 10.18
C ASN A 404 5.91 -4.92 11.36
N PHE A 405 7.18 -4.59 11.17
CA PHE A 405 7.99 -3.75 12.04
C PHE A 405 8.61 -2.63 11.21
N ILE A 406 8.72 -1.44 11.79
CA ILE A 406 9.30 -0.26 11.16
C ILE A 406 10.37 0.28 12.08
N ILE A 407 11.54 0.58 11.53
CA ILE A 407 12.68 1.18 12.22
C ILE A 407 13.09 2.47 11.53
N GLY A 408 13.74 3.37 12.25
CA GLY A 408 14.30 4.60 11.67
C GLY A 408 13.30 5.76 11.62
N PHE A 409 12.46 5.87 12.63
CA PHE A 409 11.62 7.05 12.80
C PHE A 409 12.48 8.27 13.22
N PRO A 410 12.07 9.51 12.87
CA PRO A 410 12.72 10.71 13.38
C PRO A 410 12.85 10.65 14.90
N THR A 411 14.01 11.01 15.43
CA THR A 411 14.35 10.99 16.88
C THR A 411 14.43 9.61 17.55
N GLU A 412 14.21 8.51 16.83
CA GLU A 412 14.38 7.16 17.35
C GLU A 412 15.87 6.88 17.64
N THR A 413 16.15 6.30 18.80
CA THR A 413 17.50 5.94 19.24
C THR A 413 17.85 4.51 18.86
N TRP A 414 19.15 4.17 18.93
CA TRP A 414 19.60 2.79 18.74
C TRP A 414 18.99 1.81 19.75
N ASP A 415 18.81 2.22 20.99
CA ASP A 415 18.23 1.35 22.02
C ASP A 415 16.77 1.05 21.70
N GLU A 416 16.01 2.03 21.23
CA GLU A 416 14.62 1.86 20.81
C GLU A 416 14.48 0.98 19.55
N ILE A 417 15.42 1.11 18.60
CA ILE A 417 15.49 0.19 17.44
C ILE A 417 15.75 -1.24 17.93
N ARG A 418 16.65 -1.43 18.90
CA ARG A 418 16.92 -2.75 19.48
C ARG A 418 15.70 -3.32 20.21
N GLU A 419 14.92 -2.49 20.89
CA GLU A 419 13.64 -2.91 21.48
C GLU A 419 12.68 -3.43 20.40
N THR A 420 12.59 -2.75 19.26
CA THR A 420 11.77 -3.18 18.11
C THR A 420 12.25 -4.53 17.56
N ILE A 421 13.55 -4.71 17.38
CA ILE A 421 14.14 -5.98 16.94
C ILE A 421 13.87 -7.10 17.95
N LYS A 422 13.99 -6.82 19.26
CA LYS A 422 13.70 -7.78 20.31
C LYS A 422 12.24 -8.21 20.32
N VAL A 423 11.30 -7.29 20.11
CA VAL A 423 9.87 -7.62 19.99
C VAL A 423 9.64 -8.50 18.74
N ALA A 424 10.28 -8.19 17.61
CA ALA A 424 10.19 -9.00 16.40
C ALA A 424 10.68 -10.45 16.61
N GLU A 425 11.68 -10.64 17.47
CA GLU A 425 12.21 -11.94 17.83
C GLU A 425 11.30 -12.69 18.82
N THR A 426 10.82 -12.00 19.87
CA THR A 426 10.11 -12.64 21.00
C THR A 426 8.62 -12.83 20.76
N LEU A 427 8.02 -12.08 19.85
CA LEU A 427 6.60 -12.23 19.48
C LEU A 427 6.31 -13.58 18.80
N ASP A 428 7.35 -14.25 18.32
CA ASP A 428 7.29 -15.58 17.69
C ASP A 428 6.30 -15.68 16.53
N VAL A 429 6.25 -14.66 15.70
CA VAL A 429 5.50 -14.71 14.43
C VAL A 429 6.18 -15.66 13.42
N ASP A 430 5.40 -16.18 12.49
CA ASP A 430 5.94 -17.06 11.45
C ASP A 430 6.86 -16.31 10.46
N TYR A 431 6.60 -15.01 10.25
CA TYR A 431 7.43 -14.19 9.39
C TYR A 431 7.43 -12.72 9.83
N ALA A 432 8.59 -12.19 10.16
CA ALA A 432 8.78 -10.78 10.49
C ALA A 432 9.20 -9.99 9.25
N LYS A 433 8.44 -8.95 8.89
CA LYS A 433 8.80 -7.96 7.89
C LYS A 433 9.37 -6.74 8.58
N ILE A 434 10.59 -6.35 8.25
CA ILE A 434 11.24 -5.18 8.81
C ILE A 434 11.34 -4.13 7.71
N PHE A 435 10.75 -2.97 7.94
CA PHE A 435 10.73 -1.83 7.04
C PHE A 435 11.54 -0.68 7.62
N ILE A 436 11.99 0.23 6.75
CA ILE A 436 12.57 1.52 7.13
C ILE A 436 11.47 2.57 7.02
N ALA A 437 11.36 3.46 8.00
CA ALA A 437 10.36 4.51 8.02
C ALA A 437 10.43 5.38 6.76
N LEU A 438 9.29 5.54 6.10
CA LEU A 438 9.15 6.37 4.90
C LEU A 438 8.11 7.47 5.20
N PRO A 439 8.52 8.74 5.27
CA PRO A 439 7.65 9.85 5.59
C PRO A 439 6.86 10.28 4.34
N LEU A 440 5.80 9.57 4.02
CA LEU A 440 4.97 9.84 2.85
C LEU A 440 4.29 11.21 2.98
N ARG A 441 4.09 11.90 1.86
CA ARG A 441 3.39 13.20 1.84
C ARG A 441 1.97 13.06 2.41
N ASN A 442 1.49 14.13 3.01
CA ASN A 442 0.19 14.18 3.70
C ASN A 442 0.09 13.21 4.89
N THR A 443 1.22 12.94 5.56
CA THR A 443 1.29 12.22 6.83
C THR A 443 1.92 13.09 7.91
N GLU A 444 1.59 12.81 9.16
CA GLU A 444 2.21 13.51 10.30
C GLU A 444 3.70 13.17 10.42
N LEU A 445 4.10 11.97 9.99
CA LEU A 445 5.51 11.58 9.94
C LEU A 445 6.31 12.47 8.97
N PHE A 446 5.72 12.88 7.85
CA PHE A 446 6.36 13.80 6.91
C PHE A 446 6.59 15.18 7.54
N ASP A 447 5.56 15.72 8.22
CA ASP A 447 5.69 16.99 8.92
C ASP A 447 6.72 16.89 10.04
N LEU A 448 6.70 15.83 10.83
CA LEU A 448 7.68 15.56 11.87
C LEU A 448 9.12 15.52 11.32
N ALA A 449 9.34 14.78 10.24
CA ALA A 449 10.65 14.68 9.62
C ALA A 449 11.15 16.02 9.07
N LYS A 450 10.26 16.89 8.58
CA LYS A 450 10.60 18.26 8.18
C LYS A 450 10.97 19.15 9.36
N GLU A 451 10.19 19.11 10.43
CA GLU A 451 10.40 19.95 11.62
C GLU A 451 11.66 19.55 12.39
N THR A 452 12.05 18.29 12.34
CA THR A 452 13.30 17.77 12.92
C THR A 452 14.51 17.91 12.02
N ASP A 453 14.37 18.53 10.84
CA ASP A 453 15.40 18.55 9.78
C ASP A 453 15.97 17.15 9.47
N SER A 454 15.11 16.14 9.55
CA SER A 454 15.51 14.73 9.35
C SER A 454 15.38 14.26 7.90
N LEU A 455 14.75 15.02 6.99
CA LEU A 455 14.62 14.61 5.60
C LEU A 455 15.93 14.77 4.84
N LEU A 456 16.38 13.70 4.18
CA LEU A 456 17.50 13.71 3.23
C LEU A 456 17.07 14.14 1.83
N MET A 457 15.83 13.78 1.45
CA MET A 457 15.23 14.12 0.17
C MET A 457 13.71 14.04 0.26
N ASP A 458 13.03 14.56 -0.75
CA ASP A 458 11.58 14.37 -0.88
C ASP A 458 11.26 12.89 -1.14
N PRO A 459 10.40 12.25 -0.34
CA PRO A 459 10.06 10.85 -0.53
C PRO A 459 9.36 10.56 -1.87
N THR A 460 8.77 11.56 -2.52
CA THR A 460 8.19 11.42 -3.87
C THR A 460 9.27 11.28 -4.95
N ASP A 461 10.46 11.84 -4.70
CA ASP A 461 11.62 11.75 -5.61
C ASP A 461 12.51 10.53 -5.29
N ALA A 462 12.22 9.84 -4.21
CA ALA A 462 12.99 8.68 -3.79
C ALA A 462 12.70 7.47 -4.70
N LYS A 463 13.69 7.02 -5.44
CA LYS A 463 13.66 5.70 -6.12
C LYS A 463 13.80 4.54 -5.14
N THR A 464 13.76 4.84 -3.84
CA THR A 464 13.97 3.88 -2.76
C THR A 464 12.64 3.33 -2.26
N MET A 465 12.60 2.03 -2.09
CA MET A 465 11.50 1.34 -1.43
C MET A 465 11.75 1.28 0.09
N TRP A 466 10.71 1.18 0.89
CA TRP A 466 10.75 1.00 2.37
C TRP A 466 11.57 -0.21 2.85
N THR A 467 12.15 -0.98 1.96
CA THR A 467 13.05 -2.09 2.29
C THR A 467 14.51 -1.78 2.00
N VAL A 468 14.80 -0.68 1.30
CA VAL A 468 16.15 -0.39 0.80
C VAL A 468 16.34 1.12 0.68
N GLY A 469 17.35 1.63 1.38
CA GLY A 469 17.65 3.05 1.43
C GLY A 469 16.65 3.83 2.30
N GLY A 470 17.13 4.68 3.17
CA GLY A 470 16.30 5.57 3.96
C GLY A 470 16.30 6.97 3.38
N VAL A 471 15.22 7.70 3.57
CA VAL A 471 15.12 9.13 3.24
C VAL A 471 15.16 10.01 4.50
N ILE A 472 15.39 9.40 5.66
CA ILE A 472 15.49 10.04 6.96
C ILE A 472 16.92 9.89 7.48
N LYS A 473 17.44 10.96 8.09
CA LYS A 473 18.69 10.97 8.88
C LYS A 473 18.38 11.16 10.36
N SER A 474 19.29 10.76 11.22
CA SER A 474 19.23 10.98 12.66
C SER A 474 20.64 11.27 13.20
N ASP A 475 20.72 11.90 14.38
CA ASP A 475 21.99 12.03 15.11
C ASP A 475 22.49 10.68 15.65
N HIS A 476 21.65 9.66 15.67
CA HIS A 476 21.96 8.34 16.22
C HIS A 476 22.36 7.32 15.15
N TRP A 477 21.85 7.43 13.94
CA TRP A 477 22.04 6.45 12.87
C TRP A 477 21.93 7.12 11.49
N SER A 478 22.50 6.49 10.48
CA SER A 478 22.36 6.86 9.08
C SER A 478 21.37 5.95 8.36
N ALA A 479 20.88 6.37 7.19
CA ALA A 479 20.02 5.55 6.32
C ALA A 479 20.69 4.23 5.91
N ASP A 480 22.01 4.27 5.73
CA ASP A 480 22.80 3.08 5.41
C ASP A 480 22.88 2.11 6.59
N ASP A 481 23.01 2.61 7.84
CA ASP A 481 23.00 1.76 9.04
C ASP A 481 21.70 0.97 9.14
N LEU A 482 20.59 1.62 8.87
CA LEU A 482 19.26 0.97 8.88
C LEU A 482 19.12 -0.06 7.77
N THR A 483 19.65 0.23 6.59
CA THR A 483 19.64 -0.70 5.45
C THR A 483 20.40 -1.99 5.78
N ILE A 484 21.58 -1.84 6.38
CA ILE A 484 22.42 -2.97 6.81
C ILE A 484 21.72 -3.75 7.93
N LEU A 485 21.33 -3.07 9.01
CA LEU A 485 20.68 -3.69 10.17
C LEU A 485 19.41 -4.44 9.74
N ARG A 486 18.55 -3.80 8.95
CA ARG A 486 17.32 -4.38 8.45
C ARG A 486 17.56 -5.69 7.70
N ALA A 487 18.56 -5.73 6.82
CA ALA A 487 18.85 -6.94 6.05
C ALA A 487 19.32 -8.10 6.93
N TYR A 488 20.26 -7.82 7.85
CA TYR A 488 20.80 -8.85 8.75
C TYR A 488 19.78 -9.35 9.76
N GLU A 489 19.02 -8.46 10.39
CA GLU A 489 18.02 -8.85 11.38
C GLU A 489 16.82 -9.56 10.75
N TRP A 490 16.40 -9.13 9.55
CA TRP A 490 15.38 -9.85 8.80
C TRP A 490 15.82 -11.28 8.48
N ASP A 491 17.06 -11.48 8.05
CA ASP A 491 17.59 -12.81 7.75
C ASP A 491 17.69 -13.66 9.03
N ARG A 492 18.23 -13.09 10.10
CA ARG A 492 18.43 -13.77 11.37
C ARG A 492 17.10 -14.22 12.00
N ILE A 493 16.13 -13.32 12.10
CA ILE A 493 14.85 -13.58 12.77
C ILE A 493 14.02 -14.60 12.00
N ASN A 494 14.03 -14.56 10.69
CA ASN A 494 13.17 -15.44 9.89
C ASN A 494 13.80 -16.79 9.56
N PHE A 495 15.13 -16.89 9.49
CA PHE A 495 15.78 -18.05 8.85
C PHE A 495 16.89 -18.71 9.66
N SER A 496 17.16 -18.28 10.89
CA SER A 496 18.12 -18.98 11.77
C SER A 496 17.57 -20.33 12.30
N ASP A 497 16.26 -20.46 12.43
CA ASP A 497 15.58 -21.73 12.75
C ASP A 497 15.24 -22.49 11.46
N PRO A 498 15.78 -23.70 11.24
CA PRO A 498 15.45 -24.53 10.08
C PRO A 498 13.96 -24.85 9.92
N LYS A 499 13.20 -24.95 11.01
CA LYS A 499 11.75 -25.18 10.97
C LYS A 499 11.02 -23.95 10.41
N LYS A 500 11.40 -22.76 10.86
CA LYS A 500 10.85 -21.49 10.40
C LYS A 500 11.21 -21.23 8.94
N LEU A 501 12.47 -21.52 8.55
CA LEU A 501 12.94 -21.47 7.15
C LEU A 501 12.07 -22.36 6.25
N LYS A 502 11.89 -23.64 6.63
CA LYS A 502 11.05 -24.58 5.86
C LYS A 502 9.60 -24.11 5.80
N LYS A 503 9.00 -23.72 6.93
CA LYS A 503 7.61 -23.22 6.97
C LYS A 503 7.40 -22.01 6.06
N THR A 504 8.40 -21.12 5.99
CA THR A 504 8.37 -19.96 5.09
C THR A 504 8.45 -20.38 3.63
N ALA A 505 9.37 -21.29 3.27
CA ALA A 505 9.48 -21.82 1.90
C ALA A 505 8.17 -22.49 1.47
N ASP A 506 7.61 -23.35 2.32
CA ASP A 506 6.33 -24.04 2.07
C ASP A 506 5.19 -23.00 1.87
N ARG A 507 5.13 -21.95 2.72
CA ARG A 507 4.13 -20.88 2.59
C ARG A 507 4.26 -20.10 1.27
N MET A 508 5.50 -19.86 0.82
CA MET A 508 5.79 -19.19 -0.45
C MET A 508 5.64 -20.11 -1.66
N GLY A 509 5.47 -21.41 -1.46
CA GLY A 509 5.39 -22.41 -2.55
C GLY A 509 6.68 -22.51 -3.34
N ILE A 510 7.83 -22.43 -2.67
CA ILE A 510 9.18 -22.50 -3.25
C ILE A 510 10.06 -23.50 -2.50
N THR A 511 11.17 -23.87 -3.14
CA THR A 511 12.21 -24.67 -2.47
C THR A 511 13.04 -23.84 -1.49
N ILE A 512 13.76 -24.49 -0.60
CA ILE A 512 14.72 -23.82 0.31
C ILE A 512 15.84 -23.15 -0.50
N GLU A 513 16.26 -23.75 -1.62
CA GLU A 513 17.28 -23.23 -2.52
C GLU A 513 16.83 -21.90 -3.16
N GLU A 514 15.60 -21.85 -3.65
CA GLU A 514 14.99 -20.61 -4.18
C GLU A 514 14.85 -19.54 -3.10
N LEU A 515 14.42 -19.91 -1.89
CA LEU A 515 14.37 -18.98 -0.75
C LEU A 515 15.78 -18.44 -0.41
N ASN A 516 16.80 -19.29 -0.44
CA ASN A 516 18.20 -18.87 -0.24
C ASN A 516 18.71 -17.91 -1.33
N VAL A 517 18.16 -17.96 -2.55
CA VAL A 517 18.45 -16.94 -3.58
C VAL A 517 17.90 -15.58 -3.16
N ILE A 518 16.66 -15.53 -2.65
CA ILE A 518 16.04 -14.30 -2.15
C ILE A 518 16.84 -13.72 -0.98
N ARG A 519 17.25 -14.56 -0.03
CA ARG A 519 18.09 -14.18 1.12
C ARG A 519 19.41 -13.57 0.66
N ARG A 520 20.13 -14.24 -0.26
CA ARG A 520 21.39 -13.74 -0.81
C ARG A 520 21.25 -12.36 -1.46
N ARG A 521 20.22 -12.15 -2.29
CA ARG A 521 19.96 -10.83 -2.91
C ARG A 521 19.81 -9.71 -1.87
N THR A 522 19.07 -9.97 -0.79
CA THR A 522 18.90 -9.01 0.31
C THR A 522 20.23 -8.72 1.00
N MET A 523 21.02 -9.76 1.27
CA MET A 523 22.35 -9.62 1.91
C MET A 523 23.38 -8.95 1.00
N ASP A 524 23.35 -9.21 -0.30
CA ASP A 524 24.29 -8.59 -1.26
C ASP A 524 24.05 -7.09 -1.37
N TYR A 525 22.80 -6.64 -1.22
CA TYR A 525 22.51 -5.22 -1.15
C TYR A 525 23.14 -4.56 0.09
N ALA A 526 23.01 -5.17 1.27
CA ALA A 526 23.68 -4.69 2.48
C ALA A 526 25.22 -4.68 2.33
N LYS A 527 25.81 -5.71 1.74
CA LYS A 527 27.25 -5.77 1.46
C LYS A 527 27.71 -4.65 0.51
N LYS A 528 26.95 -4.36 -0.55
CA LYS A 528 27.22 -3.23 -1.46
C LYS A 528 27.23 -1.91 -0.70
N THR A 529 26.29 -1.71 0.23
CA THR A 529 26.21 -0.52 1.07
C THR A 529 27.45 -0.40 1.97
N ILE A 530 27.91 -1.50 2.58
CA ILE A 530 29.15 -1.54 3.38
C ILE A 530 30.36 -1.17 2.51
N SER A 531 30.54 -1.83 1.36
CA SER A 531 31.69 -1.57 0.47
C SER A 531 31.72 -0.13 -0.04
N LYS A 532 30.57 0.48 -0.30
CA LYS A 532 30.46 1.89 -0.68
C LYS A 532 30.97 2.82 0.42
N ARG A 533 30.66 2.53 1.70
CA ARG A 533 31.16 3.29 2.85
C ARG A 533 32.67 3.17 3.01
N GLU A 534 33.22 1.97 2.91
CA GLU A 534 34.67 1.73 3.02
C GLU A 534 35.44 2.51 1.95
N SER A 535 34.87 2.65 0.75
CA SER A 535 35.49 3.41 -0.35
C SER A 535 35.39 4.93 -0.21
N SER A 536 34.44 5.43 0.61
CA SER A 536 34.16 6.87 0.78
C SER A 536 34.98 7.54 1.91
N GLY A 537 35.75 6.76 2.70
CA GLY A 537 36.55 7.25 3.84
C GLY A 537 35.77 7.32 5.16
N PRO A 538 36.45 7.45 6.30
CA PRO A 538 35.83 7.33 7.61
C PRO A 538 34.99 8.58 7.96
N ASP A 539 33.68 8.46 7.90
CA ASP A 539 32.78 9.33 8.65
C ASP A 539 32.64 8.78 10.08
N SER A 540 32.73 9.64 11.09
CA SER A 540 32.82 9.28 12.52
C SER A 540 31.60 8.50 13.08
N SER A 541 30.51 8.38 12.33
CA SER A 541 29.32 7.58 12.65
C SER A 541 29.51 6.06 12.42
N VAL A 542 30.54 5.66 11.65
CA VAL A 542 30.76 4.28 11.15
C VAL A 542 31.25 3.30 12.24
N LYS A 543 31.92 3.78 13.29
CA LYS A 543 32.47 2.91 14.35
C LYS A 543 31.41 2.10 15.12
N LYS A 544 30.18 2.62 15.26
CA LYS A 544 29.14 1.96 16.06
C LYS A 544 28.43 0.80 15.34
N ALA A 545 28.36 0.80 14.02
CA ALA A 545 27.69 -0.28 13.26
C ALA A 545 28.57 -1.52 13.12
N ALA A 546 29.89 -1.35 12.99
CA ALA A 546 30.86 -2.45 12.91
C ALA A 546 30.91 -3.26 14.23
N ASP A 547 30.83 -2.59 15.39
CA ASP A 547 30.80 -3.26 16.69
C ASP A 547 29.54 -4.09 16.93
N ILE A 548 28.42 -3.74 16.28
CA ILE A 548 27.14 -4.48 16.37
C ILE A 548 27.21 -5.78 15.56
N THR A 549 27.92 -5.78 14.44
CA THR A 549 28.03 -6.95 13.55
C THR A 549 28.96 -8.04 14.14
N LEU A 550 29.98 -7.65 14.88
CA LEU A 550 30.96 -8.58 15.47
C LEU A 550 30.42 -9.37 16.67
N VAL A 551 29.48 -8.80 17.44
CA VAL A 551 28.87 -9.50 18.59
C VAL A 551 27.97 -10.65 18.16
N SER A 552 27.34 -10.59 16.97
CA SER A 552 26.50 -11.67 16.46
C SER A 552 27.30 -12.83 15.83
N SER A 553 28.53 -12.57 15.36
CA SER A 553 29.37 -13.61 14.74
C SER A 553 30.17 -14.43 15.75
N GLU A 554 30.54 -13.87 16.91
CA GLU A 554 31.28 -14.61 17.96
C GLU A 554 30.43 -15.63 18.73
N ASN A 555 29.11 -15.39 18.86
CA ASN A 555 28.20 -16.34 19.49
C ASN A 555 27.81 -17.55 18.63
N SER A 556 28.02 -17.49 17.31
CA SER A 556 27.72 -18.62 16.42
C SER A 556 28.89 -19.61 16.24
N SER A 557 30.11 -19.20 16.57
CA SER A 557 31.31 -20.07 16.44
C SER A 557 31.59 -20.93 17.66
N THR A 558 30.97 -20.66 18.83
CA THR A 558 31.25 -21.38 20.09
C THR A 558 30.40 -22.62 20.33
N ILE A 559 29.40 -22.91 19.48
CA ILE A 559 28.50 -24.08 19.63
C ILE A 559 28.98 -25.30 18.83
N SER A 560 30.01 -25.16 17.97
CA SER A 560 30.45 -26.27 17.08
C SER A 560 31.63 -27.11 17.60
N GLN A 561 32.17 -26.89 18.83
CA GLN A 561 33.30 -27.66 19.34
C GLN A 561 33.10 -28.25 20.73
N LYS A 562 31.98 -28.92 21.00
CA LYS A 562 31.90 -29.89 22.11
C LYS A 562 30.92 -31.01 21.77
N LYS A 563 31.42 -32.01 21.02
CA LYS A 563 31.01 -33.41 21.09
C LYS A 563 32.14 -34.26 20.53
N HIS A 564 32.92 -34.75 21.44
CA HIS A 564 33.48 -36.13 21.42
C HIS A 564 33.03 -36.81 22.70
#